data_6485c1fbbf2b5719cafda3fa858845a2
#
_entry.id   6485c1fbbf2b5719cafda3fa858845a2
#
_cell.length_a   1.000
_cell.length_b   1.000
_cell.length_c   1.000
_cell.angle_alpha   90.00
_cell.angle_beta   90.00
_cell.angle_gamma   90.00
#
_symmetry.space_group_name_H-M   'P 1'
#
loop_
_entity.id
_entity.type
_entity.pdbx_description
1 polymer ?
#
loop_
_entity_poly.entity_id
_entity_poly.type
_entity_poly.pdbx_seq_one_letter_code
_entity_poly.pdbx_strand_id
1 'polypeptide(L)'
;MTGRLFEIREFALHDGPGVRTTVFLKGCPLRCAWCHNPEGQSFEKEPMRRKNGETVECGEDWTAEALAAELLRNADIMAQSGGGATFSGGEPLAQAAFVCDVADRLRAAGVSSALETSGHAPEADYRAVVSRMGFVYQDLKHHDPAAFRRWCGGDLALVLRNLDWLRGSGVPCAVRVPCIPGVNDAPADREAFLRLAGPGTTVEFLPYNAAAPAKYPMLGRAFPLPCPAPVPRKP
;
A
#
# COMPACT_ATOMS: atom_id res chain seq x y z
N MET A 1 -8.76 -9.72 -17.49
CA MET A 1 -7.88 -8.54 -17.44
C MET A 1 -6.48 -8.94 -17.04
N THR A 2 -5.46 -8.10 -17.35
CA THR A 2 -4.05 -8.34 -16.97
C THR A 2 -3.58 -7.22 -16.08
N GLY A 3 -2.83 -7.57 -15.04
CA GLY A 3 -2.17 -6.62 -14.14
C GLY A 3 -0.71 -7.00 -13.93
N ARG A 4 0.08 -6.05 -13.42
CA ARG A 4 1.51 -6.21 -13.17
C ARG A 4 1.80 -6.10 -11.70
N LEU A 5 2.49 -7.08 -11.14
CA LEU A 5 2.90 -7.13 -9.75
C LEU A 5 4.40 -7.44 -9.64
N PHE A 6 5.00 -7.18 -8.48
CA PHE A 6 6.43 -7.46 -8.26
C PHE A 6 6.66 -8.46 -7.13
N GLU A 7 5.65 -8.73 -6.29
CA GLU A 7 5.77 -9.70 -5.21
C GLU A 7 4.40 -10.25 -4.81
N ILE A 8 4.36 -11.53 -4.46
CA ILE A 8 3.26 -12.14 -3.69
C ILE A 8 3.88 -12.63 -2.38
N ARG A 9 3.33 -12.19 -1.25
CA ARG A 9 3.80 -12.57 0.08
C ARG A 9 2.71 -13.29 0.84
N GLU A 10 2.94 -14.57 1.09
CA GLU A 10 2.03 -15.39 1.86
C GLU A 10 2.21 -15.16 3.37
N PHE A 11 1.17 -15.48 4.14
CA PHE A 11 1.14 -15.49 5.60
C PHE A 11 1.50 -14.15 6.28
N ALA A 12 1.09 -13.04 5.66
CA ALA A 12 1.19 -11.71 6.24
C ALA A 12 0.21 -11.55 7.42
N LEU A 13 0.68 -10.97 8.53
CA LEU A 13 -0.09 -10.78 9.77
C LEU A 13 -0.44 -9.32 10.04
N HIS A 14 0.11 -8.37 9.27
CA HIS A 14 -0.03 -6.93 9.50
C HIS A 14 -0.72 -6.18 8.36
N ASP A 15 -1.14 -6.90 7.33
CA ASP A 15 -1.68 -6.33 6.10
C ASP A 15 -3.22 -6.44 6.04
N GLY A 16 -3.88 -6.53 7.20
CA GLY A 16 -5.32 -6.61 7.36
C GLY A 16 -5.74 -7.62 8.43
N PRO A 17 -7.05 -7.82 8.65
CA PRO A 17 -7.56 -8.80 9.59
C PRO A 17 -7.19 -10.24 9.19
N GLY A 18 -6.81 -11.06 10.16
CA GLY A 18 -6.45 -12.47 9.97
C GLY A 18 -5.13 -12.69 9.22
N VAL A 19 -4.89 -13.93 8.80
CA VAL A 19 -3.72 -14.29 7.97
C VAL A 19 -4.03 -13.97 6.51
N ARG A 20 -3.12 -13.26 5.84
CA ARG A 20 -3.36 -12.77 4.48
C ARG A 20 -2.24 -13.15 3.52
N THR A 21 -2.59 -13.25 2.24
CA THR A 21 -1.62 -13.21 1.15
C THR A 21 -1.64 -11.82 0.54
N THR A 22 -0.50 -11.11 0.61
CA THR A 22 -0.39 -9.74 0.10
C THR A 22 0.18 -9.73 -1.31
N VAL A 23 -0.53 -9.10 -2.22
CA VAL A 23 -0.14 -8.88 -3.62
C VAL A 23 0.40 -7.47 -3.76
N PHE A 24 1.66 -7.34 -4.17
CA PHE A 24 2.31 -6.05 -4.37
C PHE A 24 2.31 -5.68 -5.85
N LEU A 25 1.41 -4.75 -6.23
CA LEU A 25 1.26 -4.28 -7.60
C LEU A 25 2.32 -3.24 -7.98
N LYS A 26 2.72 -3.24 -9.26
CA LYS A 26 3.61 -2.20 -9.82
C LYS A 26 2.79 -0.98 -10.25
N GLY A 27 3.48 0.16 -10.28
CA GLY A 27 2.92 1.46 -10.63
C GLY A 27 2.41 2.22 -9.41
N CYS A 28 2.94 3.41 -9.24
CA CYS A 28 2.47 4.35 -8.22
C CYS A 28 2.49 5.76 -8.81
N PRO A 29 1.42 6.55 -8.68
CA PRO A 29 1.42 7.95 -9.12
C PRO A 29 2.24 8.85 -8.20
N LEU A 30 2.50 8.41 -6.96
CA LEU A 30 3.29 9.15 -5.99
C LEU A 30 4.80 8.83 -6.10
N ARG A 31 5.63 9.75 -5.59
CA ARG A 31 7.10 9.62 -5.52
C ARG A 31 7.57 9.99 -4.11
N CYS A 32 6.99 9.30 -3.11
CA CYS A 32 7.33 9.56 -1.71
C CYS A 32 8.84 9.42 -1.48
N ALA A 33 9.46 10.41 -0.87
CA ALA A 33 10.90 10.42 -0.64
C ALA A 33 11.38 9.31 0.32
N TRP A 34 10.47 8.75 1.12
CA TRP A 34 10.73 7.62 2.02
C TRP A 34 10.15 6.29 1.55
N CYS A 35 9.83 6.15 0.26
CA CYS A 35 9.18 4.95 -0.26
C CYS A 35 10.00 3.70 0.11
N HIS A 36 9.36 2.71 0.76
CA HIS A 36 10.04 1.46 1.10
C HIS A 36 9.81 0.33 0.09
N ASN A 37 9.00 0.59 -0.95
CA ASN A 37 8.79 -0.28 -2.10
C ASN A 37 9.13 0.44 -3.42
N PRO A 38 10.41 0.88 -3.61
CA PRO A 38 10.80 1.59 -4.83
C PRO A 38 10.62 0.74 -6.08
N GLU A 39 10.64 -0.60 -5.97
CA GLU A 39 10.30 -1.56 -7.01
C GLU A 39 8.86 -1.47 -7.50
N GLY A 40 7.95 -0.97 -6.67
CA GLY A 40 6.55 -0.73 -7.02
C GLY A 40 6.30 0.63 -7.69
N GLN A 41 7.28 1.54 -7.77
CA GLN A 41 7.05 2.88 -8.32
C GLN A 41 6.87 2.90 -9.83
N SER A 42 7.64 2.10 -10.56
CA SER A 42 7.56 2.01 -12.02
C SER A 42 6.32 1.22 -12.44
N PHE A 43 5.64 1.70 -13.48
CA PHE A 43 4.58 0.93 -14.17
C PHE A 43 5.17 -0.17 -15.05
N GLU A 44 6.43 0.00 -15.48
CA GLU A 44 7.11 -0.94 -16.36
C GLU A 44 7.93 -1.96 -15.57
N LYS A 45 8.18 -3.10 -16.19
CA LYS A 45 9.19 -4.04 -15.74
C LYS A 45 10.55 -3.36 -15.79
N GLU A 46 11.39 -3.64 -14.80
CA GLU A 46 12.70 -3.01 -14.72
C GLU A 46 13.75 -3.98 -14.17
N PRO A 47 15.03 -3.86 -14.56
CA PRO A 47 16.07 -4.69 -14.01
C PRO A 47 16.28 -4.37 -12.52
N MET A 48 16.42 -5.42 -11.70
CA MET A 48 16.72 -5.32 -10.27
C MET A 48 17.88 -6.24 -9.92
N ARG A 49 18.93 -5.69 -9.32
CA ARG A 49 20.10 -6.44 -8.88
C ARG A 49 19.88 -6.99 -7.47
N ARG A 50 19.78 -8.29 -7.33
CA ARG A 50 19.67 -8.98 -6.04
C ARG A 50 20.96 -8.88 -5.22
N LYS A 51 20.88 -9.15 -3.91
CA LYS A 51 22.04 -9.13 -3.00
C LYS A 51 23.14 -10.13 -3.39
N ASN A 52 22.78 -11.22 -4.04
CA ASN A 52 23.72 -12.22 -4.58
C ASN A 52 24.42 -11.77 -5.87
N GLY A 53 24.12 -10.56 -6.37
CA GLY A 53 24.70 -10.01 -7.59
C GLY A 53 23.95 -10.35 -8.88
N GLU A 54 22.97 -11.25 -8.82
CA GLU A 54 22.11 -11.61 -9.95
C GLU A 54 21.22 -10.43 -10.35
N THR A 55 21.06 -10.20 -11.65
CA THR A 55 20.07 -9.24 -12.17
C THR A 55 18.83 -10.01 -12.63
N VAL A 56 17.68 -9.65 -12.08
CA VAL A 56 16.38 -10.22 -12.45
C VAL A 56 15.46 -9.12 -12.97
N GLU A 57 14.46 -9.49 -13.75
CA GLU A 57 13.39 -8.58 -14.12
C GLU A 57 12.42 -8.42 -12.95
N CYS A 58 12.22 -7.19 -12.49
CA CYS A 58 11.24 -6.86 -11.46
C CYS A 58 9.92 -6.46 -12.10
N GLY A 59 8.94 -7.31 -11.96
CA GLY A 59 7.59 -7.16 -12.51
C GLY A 59 7.19 -8.38 -13.31
N GLU A 60 6.00 -8.88 -13.03
CA GLU A 60 5.40 -10.04 -13.70
C GLU A 60 3.97 -9.70 -14.08
N ASP A 61 3.58 -10.08 -15.30
CA ASP A 61 2.22 -9.85 -15.80
C ASP A 61 1.36 -11.08 -15.49
N TRP A 62 0.25 -10.85 -14.81
CA TRP A 62 -0.71 -11.86 -14.41
C TRP A 62 -2.10 -11.59 -14.97
N THR A 63 -2.79 -12.63 -15.43
CA THR A 63 -4.23 -12.52 -15.64
C THR A 63 -4.98 -12.54 -14.31
N ALA A 64 -6.12 -11.87 -14.24
CA ALA A 64 -6.92 -11.87 -13.00
C ALA A 64 -7.37 -13.29 -12.60
N GLU A 65 -7.61 -14.16 -13.57
CA GLU A 65 -7.94 -15.55 -13.34
C GLU A 65 -6.77 -16.33 -12.71
N ALA A 66 -5.57 -16.21 -13.28
CA ALA A 66 -4.39 -16.89 -12.75
C ALA A 66 -4.01 -16.41 -11.35
N LEU A 67 -4.07 -15.08 -11.10
CA LEU A 67 -3.80 -14.54 -9.78
C LEU A 67 -4.83 -14.99 -8.75
N ALA A 68 -6.12 -14.96 -9.10
CA ALA A 68 -7.15 -15.46 -8.19
C ALA A 68 -6.96 -16.95 -7.86
N ALA A 69 -6.64 -17.78 -8.85
CA ALA A 69 -6.34 -19.20 -8.63
C ALA A 69 -5.16 -19.41 -7.70
N GLU A 70 -4.06 -18.62 -7.86
CA GLU A 70 -2.89 -18.68 -6.97
C GLU A 70 -3.26 -18.28 -5.53
N LEU A 71 -4.01 -17.19 -5.36
CA LEU A 71 -4.44 -16.73 -4.04
C LEU A 71 -5.36 -17.74 -3.33
N LEU A 72 -6.20 -18.43 -4.07
CA LEU A 72 -7.12 -19.43 -3.53
C LEU A 72 -6.44 -20.72 -3.05
N ARG A 73 -5.16 -20.94 -3.36
CA ARG A 73 -4.40 -22.10 -2.82
C ARG A 73 -4.33 -22.11 -1.31
N ASN A 74 -4.40 -20.95 -0.68
CA ASN A 74 -4.34 -20.77 0.78
C ASN A 74 -5.72 -20.43 1.38
N ALA A 75 -6.82 -20.66 0.65
CA ALA A 75 -8.17 -20.25 1.05
C ALA A 75 -8.59 -20.83 2.41
N ASP A 76 -8.23 -22.08 2.72
CA ASP A 76 -8.56 -22.73 3.99
C ASP A 76 -7.90 -22.03 5.19
N ILE A 77 -6.62 -21.64 5.06
CA ILE A 77 -5.89 -20.92 6.12
C ILE A 77 -6.47 -19.52 6.31
N MET A 78 -6.80 -18.85 5.21
CA MET A 78 -7.46 -17.56 5.23
C MET A 78 -8.82 -17.64 5.93
N ALA A 79 -9.64 -18.63 5.59
CA ALA A 79 -10.96 -18.83 6.17
C ALA A 79 -10.88 -19.09 7.69
N GLN A 80 -9.96 -19.96 8.15
CA GLN A 80 -9.78 -20.29 9.56
C GLN A 80 -9.38 -19.08 10.41
N SER A 81 -8.65 -18.14 9.84
CA SER A 81 -8.16 -16.94 10.54
C SER A 81 -9.06 -15.70 10.39
N GLY A 82 -10.11 -15.77 9.55
CA GLY A 82 -10.87 -14.59 9.13
C GLY A 82 -10.06 -13.66 8.22
N GLY A 83 -9.03 -14.19 7.55
CA GLY A 83 -8.12 -13.47 6.67
C GLY A 83 -8.59 -13.39 5.20
N GLY A 84 -7.63 -13.34 4.27
CA GLY A 84 -7.89 -13.25 2.84
C GLY A 84 -6.72 -12.72 2.02
N ALA A 85 -6.98 -12.08 0.90
CA ALA A 85 -5.97 -11.42 0.11
C ALA A 85 -5.91 -9.91 0.40
N THR A 86 -4.70 -9.31 0.32
CA THR A 86 -4.51 -7.86 0.43
C THR A 86 -3.84 -7.33 -0.82
N PHE A 87 -4.40 -6.30 -1.41
CA PHE A 87 -3.79 -5.57 -2.52
C PHE A 87 -2.99 -4.39 -1.97
N SER A 88 -1.71 -4.35 -2.29
CA SER A 88 -0.71 -3.36 -1.84
C SER A 88 0.33 -3.11 -2.93
N GLY A 89 1.52 -2.60 -2.60
CA GLY A 89 2.67 -2.49 -3.51
C GLY A 89 3.09 -1.07 -3.81
N GLY A 90 2.96 -0.64 -5.07
CA GLY A 90 3.01 0.75 -5.47
C GLY A 90 1.72 1.46 -5.05
N GLU A 91 0.75 1.54 -5.99
CA GLU A 91 -0.62 1.97 -5.70
C GLU A 91 -1.59 1.01 -6.42
N PRO A 92 -2.34 0.17 -5.70
CA PRO A 92 -3.27 -0.78 -6.32
C PRO A 92 -4.34 -0.13 -7.19
N LEU A 93 -4.77 1.08 -6.83
CA LEU A 93 -5.77 1.85 -7.58
C LEU A 93 -5.28 2.30 -8.97
N ALA A 94 -3.96 2.27 -9.21
CA ALA A 94 -3.41 2.49 -10.54
C ALA A 94 -3.73 1.35 -11.52
N GLN A 95 -4.17 0.21 -10.99
CA GLN A 95 -4.63 -0.97 -11.73
C GLN A 95 -6.05 -1.36 -11.30
N ALA A 96 -6.92 -0.38 -11.05
CA ALA A 96 -8.23 -0.54 -10.43
C ALA A 96 -9.10 -1.63 -11.10
N ALA A 97 -9.18 -1.65 -12.42
CA ALA A 97 -10.00 -2.63 -13.14
C ALA A 97 -9.50 -4.07 -12.93
N PHE A 98 -8.16 -4.27 -12.89
CA PHE A 98 -7.56 -5.58 -12.58
C PHE A 98 -7.85 -6.01 -11.15
N VAL A 99 -7.67 -5.10 -10.17
CA VAL A 99 -7.96 -5.36 -8.75
C VAL A 99 -9.44 -5.72 -8.56
N CYS A 100 -10.35 -5.00 -9.22
CA CYS A 100 -11.78 -5.32 -9.18
C CYS A 100 -12.08 -6.75 -9.69
N ASP A 101 -11.51 -7.15 -10.84
CA ASP A 101 -11.71 -8.49 -11.41
C ASP A 101 -11.21 -9.59 -10.47
N VAL A 102 -10.00 -9.42 -9.89
CA VAL A 102 -9.46 -10.38 -8.91
C VAL A 102 -10.33 -10.43 -7.65
N ALA A 103 -10.70 -9.27 -7.09
CA ALA A 103 -11.54 -9.20 -5.89
C ALA A 103 -12.91 -9.85 -6.08
N ASP A 104 -13.54 -9.66 -7.25
CA ASP A 104 -14.83 -10.29 -7.58
C ASP A 104 -14.71 -11.81 -7.64
N ARG A 105 -13.61 -12.36 -8.18
CA ARG A 105 -13.33 -13.81 -8.20
C ARG A 105 -13.09 -14.37 -6.80
N LEU A 106 -12.31 -13.69 -5.98
CA LEU A 106 -12.08 -14.08 -4.58
C LEU A 106 -13.37 -14.08 -3.77
N ARG A 107 -14.21 -13.06 -3.94
CA ARG A 107 -15.52 -12.96 -3.29
C ARG A 107 -16.45 -14.11 -3.71
N ALA A 108 -16.46 -14.48 -4.99
CA ALA A 108 -17.24 -15.63 -5.48
C ALA A 108 -16.81 -16.95 -4.83
N ALA A 109 -15.54 -17.06 -4.41
CA ALA A 109 -14.99 -18.20 -3.68
C ALA A 109 -15.06 -18.03 -2.13
N GLY A 110 -15.72 -17.00 -1.63
CA GLY A 110 -15.85 -16.75 -0.18
C GLY A 110 -14.62 -16.17 0.50
N VAL A 111 -13.61 -15.70 -0.25
CA VAL A 111 -12.38 -15.14 0.28
C VAL A 111 -12.46 -13.61 0.34
N SER A 112 -12.14 -13.04 1.52
CA SER A 112 -12.14 -11.61 1.77
C SER A 112 -10.96 -10.90 1.07
N SER A 113 -11.19 -9.69 0.58
CA SER A 113 -10.16 -8.81 0.05
C SER A 113 -9.94 -7.60 0.96
N ALA A 114 -8.69 -7.14 1.10
CA ALA A 114 -8.33 -5.89 1.75
C ALA A 114 -7.46 -5.03 0.82
N LEU A 115 -7.40 -3.75 1.11
CA LEU A 115 -6.66 -2.76 0.33
C LEU A 115 -5.73 -1.95 1.24
N GLU A 116 -4.49 -1.79 0.81
CA GLU A 116 -3.57 -0.77 1.32
C GLU A 116 -3.35 0.26 0.22
N THR A 117 -3.72 1.51 0.46
CA THR A 117 -3.69 2.56 -0.56
C THR A 117 -3.26 3.91 0.01
N SER A 118 -2.63 4.72 -0.83
CA SER A 118 -2.41 6.13 -0.54
C SER A 118 -3.69 6.97 -0.68
N GLY A 119 -4.73 6.42 -1.28
CA GLY A 119 -5.94 7.15 -1.63
C GLY A 119 -5.76 8.17 -2.76
N HIS A 120 -4.58 8.25 -3.38
CA HIS A 120 -4.30 9.19 -4.49
C HIS A 120 -4.67 8.56 -5.84
N ALA A 121 -5.96 8.50 -6.13
CA ALA A 121 -6.53 7.96 -7.36
C ALA A 121 -7.81 8.70 -7.74
N PRO A 122 -8.25 8.63 -9.02
CA PRO A 122 -9.57 9.12 -9.41
C PRO A 122 -10.68 8.55 -8.52
N GLU A 123 -11.65 9.37 -8.14
CA GLU A 123 -12.73 8.94 -7.24
C GLU A 123 -13.51 7.73 -7.76
N ALA A 124 -13.71 7.64 -9.07
CA ALA A 124 -14.42 6.51 -9.69
C ALA A 124 -13.68 5.18 -9.45
N ASP A 125 -12.36 5.16 -9.67
CA ASP A 125 -11.52 3.99 -9.46
C ASP A 125 -11.43 3.62 -7.97
N TYR A 126 -11.27 4.65 -7.13
CA TYR A 126 -11.25 4.48 -5.68
C TYR A 126 -12.54 3.80 -5.18
N ARG A 127 -13.71 4.35 -5.54
CA ARG A 127 -15.00 3.81 -5.14
C ARG A 127 -15.25 2.41 -5.68
N ALA A 128 -14.90 2.16 -6.95
CA ALA A 128 -15.06 0.85 -7.57
C ALA A 128 -14.28 -0.24 -6.84
N VAL A 129 -13.03 0.03 -6.46
CA VAL A 129 -12.20 -0.93 -5.72
C VAL A 129 -12.67 -1.08 -4.29
N VAL A 130 -12.81 0.03 -3.55
CA VAL A 130 -13.14 0.00 -2.11
C VAL A 130 -14.47 -0.71 -1.85
N SER A 131 -15.48 -0.55 -2.72
CA SER A 131 -16.77 -1.23 -2.58
C SER A 131 -16.69 -2.78 -2.62
N ARG A 132 -15.53 -3.32 -2.99
CA ARG A 132 -15.25 -4.77 -3.04
C ARG A 132 -14.42 -5.27 -1.87
N MET A 133 -13.95 -4.35 -1.02
CA MET A 133 -13.05 -4.68 0.08
C MET A 133 -13.80 -4.95 1.38
N GLY A 134 -13.32 -5.92 2.13
CA GLY A 134 -13.76 -6.19 3.51
C GLY A 134 -13.04 -5.31 4.53
N PHE A 135 -11.88 -4.73 4.15
CA PHE A 135 -11.11 -3.81 4.99
C PHE A 135 -10.21 -2.91 4.14
N VAL A 136 -10.01 -1.65 4.58
CA VAL A 136 -9.12 -0.70 3.88
C VAL A 136 -8.17 -0.04 4.87
N TYR A 137 -6.87 -0.12 4.59
CA TYR A 137 -5.88 0.79 5.14
C TYR A 137 -5.67 1.94 4.17
N GLN A 138 -5.94 3.17 4.60
CA GLN A 138 -5.59 4.35 3.81
C GLN A 138 -4.46 5.13 4.48
N ASP A 139 -3.39 5.37 3.73
CA ASP A 139 -2.25 6.14 4.22
C ASP A 139 -2.50 7.65 4.16
N LEU A 140 -2.29 8.35 5.27
CA LEU A 140 -2.08 9.79 5.29
C LEU A 140 -0.58 10.08 5.43
N LYS A 141 0.05 10.42 4.31
CA LYS A 141 1.52 10.56 4.25
C LYS A 141 2.04 11.91 4.74
N HIS A 142 1.22 12.95 4.66
CA HIS A 142 1.45 14.27 5.24
C HIS A 142 0.12 15.00 5.45
N HIS A 143 0.04 15.90 6.42
CA HIS A 143 -1.16 16.67 6.74
C HIS A 143 -1.20 18.06 6.06
N ASP A 144 -0.04 18.58 5.66
CA ASP A 144 0.10 19.87 4.97
C ASP A 144 0.17 19.65 3.44
N PRO A 145 -0.65 20.38 2.64
CA PRO A 145 -0.70 20.20 1.19
C PRO A 145 0.60 20.52 0.46
N ALA A 146 1.34 21.55 0.90
CA ALA A 146 2.60 21.94 0.26
C ALA A 146 3.68 20.90 0.56
N ALA A 147 3.76 20.44 1.79
CA ALA A 147 4.67 19.38 2.20
C ALA A 147 4.30 18.02 1.54
N PHE A 148 3.01 17.68 1.44
CA PHE A 148 2.57 16.49 0.72
C PHE A 148 3.04 16.52 -0.75
N ARG A 149 2.84 17.65 -1.43
CA ARG A 149 3.34 17.84 -2.80
C ARG A 149 4.85 17.72 -2.88
N ARG A 150 5.57 18.37 -1.97
CA ARG A 150 7.04 18.33 -1.92
C ARG A 150 7.58 16.91 -1.71
N TRP A 151 7.02 16.18 -0.75
CA TRP A 151 7.59 14.93 -0.28
C TRP A 151 7.00 13.68 -0.95
N CYS A 152 5.77 13.77 -1.47
CA CYS A 152 5.08 12.63 -2.06
C CYS A 152 4.78 12.84 -3.56
N GLY A 153 4.83 14.08 -4.07
CA GLY A 153 4.60 14.38 -5.47
C GLY A 153 3.13 14.34 -5.91
N GLY A 154 2.17 14.47 -4.96
CA GLY A 154 0.74 14.34 -5.25
C GLY A 154 -0.11 15.50 -4.73
N ASP A 155 -1.41 15.32 -4.79
CA ASP A 155 -2.44 16.24 -4.29
C ASP A 155 -3.13 15.67 -3.04
N LEU A 156 -2.93 16.31 -1.88
CA LEU A 156 -3.57 15.91 -0.62
C LEU A 156 -5.09 16.07 -0.67
N ALA A 157 -5.61 17.06 -1.40
CA ALA A 157 -7.05 17.29 -1.48
C ALA A 157 -7.78 16.09 -2.13
N LEU A 158 -7.16 15.45 -3.12
CA LEU A 158 -7.70 14.22 -3.71
C LEU A 158 -7.74 13.07 -2.68
N VAL A 159 -6.65 12.88 -1.92
CA VAL A 159 -6.56 11.85 -0.87
C VAL A 159 -7.65 12.06 0.18
N LEU A 160 -7.87 13.31 0.62
CA LEU A 160 -8.86 13.64 1.64
C LEU A 160 -10.30 13.45 1.14
N ARG A 161 -10.61 13.80 -0.12
CA ARG A 161 -11.94 13.52 -0.69
C ARG A 161 -12.24 12.02 -0.70
N ASN A 162 -11.27 11.20 -1.07
CA ASN A 162 -11.40 9.74 -1.07
C ASN A 162 -11.55 9.19 0.36
N LEU A 163 -10.81 9.74 1.33
CA LEU A 163 -10.95 9.36 2.74
C LEU A 163 -12.34 9.72 3.31
N ASP A 164 -12.83 10.91 2.98
CA ASP A 164 -14.17 11.33 3.41
C ASP A 164 -15.26 10.39 2.87
N TRP A 165 -15.15 10.01 1.61
CA TRP A 165 -16.06 9.03 1.03
C TRP A 165 -15.92 7.64 1.71
N LEU A 166 -14.69 7.18 1.99
CA LEU A 166 -14.44 5.90 2.68
C LEU A 166 -15.14 5.85 4.03
N ARG A 167 -15.02 6.93 4.82
CA ARG A 167 -15.65 7.04 6.14
C ARG A 167 -17.17 6.94 6.10
N GLY A 168 -17.78 7.42 5.01
CA GLY A 168 -19.23 7.33 4.78
C GLY A 168 -19.68 6.04 4.10
N SER A 169 -18.76 5.20 3.62
CA SER A 169 -19.09 4.03 2.80
C SER A 169 -19.59 2.81 3.59
N GLY A 170 -19.32 2.77 4.89
CA GLY A 170 -19.59 1.61 5.74
C GLY A 170 -18.52 0.50 5.63
N VAL A 171 -17.52 0.63 4.78
CA VAL A 171 -16.40 -0.32 4.71
C VAL A 171 -15.48 -0.12 5.92
N PRO A 172 -15.17 -1.18 6.69
CA PRO A 172 -14.23 -1.11 7.79
C PRO A 172 -12.86 -0.59 7.34
N CYS A 173 -12.31 0.39 8.06
CA CYS A 173 -11.06 1.00 7.65
C CYS A 173 -10.22 1.49 8.83
N ALA A 174 -8.93 1.67 8.58
CA ALA A 174 -8.03 2.42 9.45
C ALA A 174 -7.14 3.33 8.60
N VAL A 175 -6.75 4.46 9.18
CA VAL A 175 -5.77 5.38 8.60
C VAL A 175 -4.39 5.00 9.12
N ARG A 176 -3.41 4.88 8.22
CA ARG A 176 -2.00 4.66 8.55
C ARG A 176 -1.18 5.92 8.29
N VAL A 177 -0.33 6.26 9.23
CA VAL A 177 0.58 7.42 9.13
C VAL A 177 2.01 6.92 9.27
N PRO A 178 2.79 6.87 8.19
CA PRO A 178 4.22 6.61 8.30
C PRO A 178 4.91 7.80 8.96
N CYS A 179 5.50 7.61 10.14
CA CYS A 179 6.20 8.65 10.89
C CYS A 179 7.64 8.76 10.40
N ILE A 180 7.94 9.84 9.70
CA ILE A 180 9.25 10.07 9.08
C ILE A 180 10.02 11.11 9.91
N PRO A 181 11.16 10.73 10.51
CA PRO A 181 11.94 11.62 11.36
C PRO A 181 12.30 12.95 10.68
N GLY A 182 11.95 14.07 11.32
CA GLY A 182 12.20 15.43 10.82
C GLY A 182 11.31 15.88 9.66
N VAL A 183 10.30 15.09 9.29
CA VAL A 183 9.36 15.42 8.19
C VAL A 183 7.93 15.60 8.71
N ASN A 184 7.41 14.62 9.44
CA ASN A 184 6.01 14.57 9.89
C ASN A 184 5.85 13.90 11.27
N ASP A 185 6.88 13.91 12.11
CA ASP A 185 6.92 13.19 13.38
C ASP A 185 6.84 14.09 14.61
N ALA A 186 6.65 15.42 14.45
CA ALA A 186 6.46 16.33 15.56
C ALA A 186 5.11 16.09 16.28
N PRO A 187 4.97 16.40 17.57
CA PRO A 187 3.70 16.26 18.30
C PRO A 187 2.53 16.98 17.62
N ALA A 188 2.77 18.17 17.06
CA ALA A 188 1.74 18.93 16.33
C ALA A 188 1.28 18.23 15.04
N ASP A 189 2.19 17.51 14.35
CA ASP A 189 1.84 16.71 13.18
C ASP A 189 0.86 15.59 13.56
N ARG A 190 1.12 14.92 14.68
CA ARG A 190 0.25 13.85 15.18
C ARG A 190 -1.19 14.36 15.41
N GLU A 191 -1.35 15.51 16.04
CA GLU A 191 -2.67 16.12 16.24
C GLU A 191 -3.34 16.48 14.91
N ALA A 192 -2.57 17.00 13.94
CA ALA A 192 -3.07 17.34 12.62
C ALA A 192 -3.57 16.08 11.87
N PHE A 193 -2.85 14.97 11.93
CA PHE A 193 -3.31 13.69 11.35
C PHE A 193 -4.58 13.18 11.99
N LEU A 194 -4.69 13.23 13.31
CA LEU A 194 -5.92 12.83 14.02
C LEU A 194 -7.12 13.68 13.61
N ARG A 195 -6.94 15.00 13.44
CA ARG A 195 -8.00 15.89 12.94
C ARG A 195 -8.43 15.52 11.53
N LEU A 196 -7.46 15.25 10.61
CA LEU A 196 -7.75 14.88 9.22
C LEU A 196 -8.43 13.50 9.11
N ALA A 197 -7.99 12.54 9.90
CA ALA A 197 -8.62 11.22 9.95
C ALA A 197 -10.08 11.29 10.43
N GLY A 198 -10.39 12.27 11.28
CA GLY A 198 -11.72 12.53 11.79
C GLY A 198 -12.14 11.62 12.96
N PRO A 199 -13.25 11.97 13.63
CA PRO A 199 -13.70 11.26 14.81
C PRO A 199 -14.10 9.82 14.48
N GLY A 200 -13.80 8.89 15.40
CA GLY A 200 -14.16 7.49 15.28
C GLY A 200 -13.29 6.67 14.32
N THR A 201 -12.35 7.28 13.59
CA THR A 201 -11.43 6.58 12.71
C THR A 201 -10.22 6.08 13.50
N THR A 202 -9.91 4.78 13.38
CA THR A 202 -8.66 4.22 13.93
C THR A 202 -7.47 4.79 13.17
N VAL A 203 -6.45 5.30 13.90
CA VAL A 203 -5.21 5.82 13.31
C VAL A 203 -4.02 5.05 13.85
N GLU A 204 -3.27 4.43 12.94
CA GLU A 204 -2.04 3.70 13.23
C GLU A 204 -0.83 4.55 12.83
N PHE A 205 -0.02 4.95 13.81
CA PHE A 205 1.24 5.64 13.56
C PHE A 205 2.35 4.60 13.41
N LEU A 206 2.86 4.47 12.18
CA LEU A 206 3.86 3.47 11.83
C LEU A 206 5.28 4.05 11.96
N PRO A 207 6.20 3.35 12.64
CA PRO A 207 7.58 3.80 12.72
C PRO A 207 8.24 3.79 11.33
N TYR A 208 9.23 4.67 11.14
CA TYR A 208 10.02 4.70 9.92
C TYR A 208 10.72 3.34 9.66
N ASN A 209 10.58 2.84 8.42
CA ASN A 209 11.25 1.61 8.01
C ASN A 209 12.69 1.89 7.57
N ALA A 210 13.63 1.70 8.49
CA ALA A 210 15.07 1.93 8.25
C ALA A 210 15.70 0.99 7.21
N ALA A 211 15.01 -0.07 6.79
CA ALA A 211 15.50 -0.98 5.74
C ALA A 211 15.19 -0.48 4.32
N ALA A 212 14.31 0.51 4.16
CA ALA A 212 13.89 1.04 2.87
C ALA A 212 15.07 1.50 1.97
N PRO A 213 16.09 2.22 2.48
CA PRO A 213 17.22 2.68 1.67
C PRO A 213 17.99 1.56 0.97
N ALA A 214 18.03 0.36 1.55
CA ALA A 214 18.79 -0.76 1.01
C ALA A 214 18.24 -1.32 -0.32
N LYS A 215 16.98 -1.04 -0.66
CA LYS A 215 16.35 -1.47 -1.91
C LYS A 215 16.69 -0.59 -3.12
N TYR A 216 17.01 0.67 -2.88
CA TYR A 216 17.26 1.64 -3.96
C TYR A 216 18.47 1.30 -4.85
N PRO A 217 19.65 0.95 -4.28
CA PRO A 217 20.78 0.50 -5.11
C PRO A 217 20.49 -0.75 -5.95
N MET A 218 19.56 -1.61 -5.51
CA MET A 218 19.13 -2.77 -6.26
C MET A 218 18.47 -2.39 -7.61
N LEU A 219 17.89 -1.18 -7.69
CA LEU A 219 17.26 -0.60 -8.87
C LEU A 219 18.13 0.47 -9.56
N GLY A 220 19.41 0.58 -9.17
CA GLY A 220 20.30 1.64 -9.68
C GLY A 220 19.91 3.06 -9.27
N ARG A 221 19.16 3.22 -8.18
CA ARG A 221 18.63 4.50 -7.68
C ARG A 221 19.33 4.92 -6.39
N ALA A 222 19.45 6.24 -6.15
CA ALA A 222 19.81 6.80 -4.87
C ALA A 222 18.58 6.96 -3.98
N PHE A 223 18.74 6.73 -2.67
CA PHE A 223 17.67 7.03 -1.71
C PHE A 223 17.49 8.54 -1.55
N PRO A 224 16.28 9.11 -1.67
CA PRO A 224 16.10 10.56 -1.74
C PRO A 224 16.29 11.31 -0.42
N LEU A 225 16.07 10.63 0.72
CA LEU A 225 16.25 11.27 2.04
C LEU A 225 17.66 11.05 2.56
N PRO A 226 18.23 12.02 3.34
CA PRO A 226 19.40 11.72 4.15
C PRO A 226 19.05 10.56 5.09
N CYS A 227 19.93 9.56 5.15
CA CYS A 227 19.71 8.38 5.99
C CYS A 227 19.54 8.86 7.46
N PRO A 228 18.37 8.69 8.08
CA PRO A 228 18.22 9.03 9.48
C PRO A 228 19.15 8.13 10.30
N ALA A 229 19.72 8.69 11.36
CA ALA A 229 20.52 7.91 12.29
C ALA A 229 19.73 6.66 12.75
N PRO A 230 20.36 5.49 12.88
CA PRO A 230 19.67 4.28 13.28
C PRO A 230 18.97 4.53 14.62
N VAL A 231 17.67 4.30 14.66
CA VAL A 231 16.90 4.34 15.92
C VAL A 231 17.51 3.29 16.85
N PRO A 232 17.98 3.65 18.05
CA PRO A 232 18.51 2.66 18.97
C PRO A 232 17.45 1.60 19.23
N ARG A 233 17.78 0.32 19.03
CA ARG A 233 16.91 -0.79 19.41
C ARG A 233 16.67 -0.65 20.91
N LYS A 234 15.41 -0.51 21.32
CA LYS A 234 15.09 -0.65 22.75
C LYS A 234 15.59 -2.03 23.20
N PRO A 235 16.26 -2.10 24.37
CA PRO A 235 16.73 -3.36 24.95
C PRO A 235 15.58 -4.31 25.22
#